data_6ed2f8cf3dc4f21e94a7125cafd62998
#
_entry.id   6ed2f8cf3dc4f21e94a7125cafd62998
#
_cell.length_a   1.000
_cell.length_b   1.000
_cell.length_c   1.000
_cell.angle_alpha   90.00
_cell.angle_beta   90.00
_cell.angle_gamma   90.00
#
_symmetry.space_group_name_H-M   'P 1'
#
loop_
_entity.id
_entity.type
_entity.pdbx_description
1 polymer ?
#
loop_
_entity_poly.entity_id
_entity_poly.type
_entity_poly.pdbx_seq_one_letter_code
_entity_poly.pdbx_strand_id
1 'polypeptide(L)'
;MISRPEVQAFLGTYQEGVEKFPVHLQLHPGVDPSSIFLTGSSGSGKSTAGQCMAIQFAKQRIPVLALDLGHTLSPDHICPPLSSEFEALAIRHDLYAESVATDILNPKPCGSNTESPYDTAYGLCQIIGQNNRFGPAQIASLTAEVKTIVECREICPHIFPSILEALKSSTSANVRMLGNRLEPLLQHDVFECRQNGSSSLPISPHIHIFDVSSYPDTIRTTLAELLLYDWFRSARALQIPIVIMVDEVQNLRLGRGTVLNRIITEGRKFSIGSMLISQSLKGFAPDEQLALSQTGTKLFFKPPLTEIRACSEMLAEPVRRSGTVELLKKLKVGQCLLLSDFTYIGDSLQPSSDCIQVSISLPTSIIK
;
A
#
# COMPACT_ATOMS: atom_id res chain seq x y z
N MET A 1 -24.49 0.94 -16.39
CA MET A 1 -23.40 0.36 -15.59
C MET A 1 -22.24 0.11 -16.52
N ILE A 2 -21.11 0.79 -16.31
CA ILE A 2 -19.87 0.50 -17.03
C ILE A 2 -19.40 -0.84 -16.48
N SER A 3 -19.30 -1.88 -17.34
CA SER A 3 -18.71 -3.16 -16.95
C SER A 3 -17.29 -2.89 -16.49
N ARG A 4 -17.02 -3.05 -15.20
CA ARG A 4 -15.64 -2.91 -14.67
C ARG A 4 -14.84 -4.09 -15.20
N PRO A 5 -13.62 -3.86 -15.70
CA PRO A 5 -12.81 -4.93 -16.26
C PRO A 5 -12.49 -5.96 -15.17
N GLU A 6 -12.61 -7.22 -15.52
CA GLU A 6 -12.10 -8.32 -14.73
C GLU A 6 -10.59 -8.32 -14.75
N VAL A 7 -9.97 -8.50 -13.60
CA VAL A 7 -8.52 -8.49 -13.44
C VAL A 7 -8.05 -9.88 -13.09
N GLN A 8 -7.16 -10.42 -13.92
CA GLN A 8 -6.56 -11.73 -13.69
C GLN A 8 -5.10 -11.60 -13.34
N ALA A 9 -4.63 -12.36 -12.35
CA ALA A 9 -3.23 -12.51 -12.03
C ALA A 9 -2.85 -13.99 -11.95
N PHE A 10 -1.99 -14.42 -12.85
CA PHE A 10 -1.39 -15.74 -12.77
C PHE A 10 -0.38 -15.78 -11.62
N LEU A 11 -0.51 -16.74 -10.73
CA LEU A 11 0.37 -16.91 -9.58
C LEU A 11 1.42 -18.00 -9.78
N GLY A 12 1.05 -19.08 -10.46
CA GLY A 12 1.91 -20.24 -10.57
C GLY A 12 1.14 -21.51 -10.83
N THR A 13 1.61 -22.61 -10.25
CA THR A 13 1.00 -23.92 -10.45
C THR A 13 0.64 -24.60 -9.13
N TYR A 14 -0.52 -25.23 -9.11
CA TYR A 14 -0.95 -26.21 -8.13
C TYR A 14 -0.67 -27.61 -8.65
N GLN A 15 -0.17 -28.51 -7.78
CA GLN A 15 0.11 -29.88 -8.17
C GLN A 15 -0.82 -30.84 -7.44
N GLU A 16 -1.52 -31.67 -8.20
CA GLU A 16 -2.34 -32.76 -7.72
C GLU A 16 -1.84 -34.09 -8.32
N GLY A 17 -1.24 -34.91 -7.47
CA GLY A 17 -0.56 -36.12 -7.95
C GLY A 17 0.61 -35.81 -8.89
N VAL A 18 0.48 -36.22 -10.15
CA VAL A 18 1.47 -35.96 -11.23
C VAL A 18 1.10 -34.74 -12.07
N GLU A 19 -0.15 -34.32 -12.03
CA GLU A 19 -0.66 -33.23 -12.86
C GLU A 19 -0.39 -31.85 -12.23
N LYS A 20 -0.17 -30.85 -13.08
CA LYS A 20 0.02 -29.45 -12.71
C LYS A 20 -1.05 -28.59 -13.35
N PHE A 21 -1.70 -27.79 -12.54
CA PHE A 21 -2.76 -26.89 -12.98
C PHE A 21 -2.34 -25.44 -12.77
N PRO A 22 -2.60 -24.53 -13.73
CA PRO A 22 -2.34 -23.12 -13.54
C PRO A 22 -3.26 -22.54 -12.45
N VAL A 23 -2.71 -21.63 -11.64
CA VAL A 23 -3.43 -20.93 -10.58
C VAL A 23 -3.53 -19.46 -10.92
N HIS A 24 -4.75 -18.96 -10.97
CA HIS A 24 -5.05 -17.56 -11.22
C HIS A 24 -5.87 -16.96 -10.09
N LEU A 25 -5.61 -15.69 -9.78
CA LEU A 25 -6.54 -14.83 -9.06
C LEU A 25 -7.40 -14.10 -10.08
N GLN A 26 -8.69 -14.06 -9.84
CA GLN A 26 -9.64 -13.32 -10.65
C GLN A 26 -10.38 -12.33 -9.76
N LEU A 27 -10.11 -11.05 -9.96
CA LEU A 27 -10.61 -9.98 -9.11
C LEU A 27 -11.52 -9.05 -9.91
N HIS A 28 -12.66 -8.70 -9.32
CA HIS A 28 -13.59 -7.71 -9.88
C HIS A 28 -13.47 -6.41 -9.07
N PRO A 29 -12.73 -5.41 -9.54
CA PRO A 29 -12.55 -4.15 -8.82
C PRO A 29 -13.89 -3.50 -8.47
N GLY A 30 -14.06 -3.17 -7.19
CA GLY A 30 -15.29 -2.59 -6.65
C GLY A 30 -16.37 -3.61 -6.23
N VAL A 31 -16.17 -4.91 -6.48
CA VAL A 31 -17.05 -5.99 -6.01
C VAL A 31 -16.31 -6.88 -5.02
N ASP A 32 -15.13 -7.35 -5.40
CA ASP A 32 -14.33 -8.25 -4.59
C ASP A 32 -13.41 -7.52 -3.62
N PRO A 33 -13.10 -8.10 -2.44
CA PRO A 33 -12.04 -7.59 -1.58
C PRO A 33 -10.69 -7.76 -2.29
N SER A 34 -10.28 -6.69 -2.99
CA SER A 34 -9.06 -6.64 -3.82
C SER A 34 -7.78 -6.38 -3.01
N SER A 35 -7.79 -6.76 -1.72
CA SER A 35 -6.62 -6.67 -0.84
C SER A 35 -5.89 -8.00 -0.81
N ILE A 36 -4.60 -7.98 -1.12
CA ILE A 36 -3.70 -9.14 -1.16
C ILE A 36 -2.65 -8.95 -0.07
N PHE A 37 -2.45 -9.95 0.78
CA PHE A 37 -1.41 -9.96 1.80
C PHE A 37 -0.40 -11.07 1.54
N LEU A 38 0.89 -10.71 1.44
CA LEU A 38 2.01 -11.63 1.26
C LEU A 38 2.90 -11.61 2.49
N THR A 39 3.19 -12.76 3.08
CA THR A 39 4.11 -12.82 4.22
C THR A 39 5.01 -14.07 4.17
N GLY A 40 6.12 -14.03 4.89
CA GLY A 40 7.10 -15.11 5.00
C GLY A 40 8.52 -14.57 5.21
N SER A 41 9.49 -15.44 5.49
CA SER A 41 10.88 -15.03 5.74
C SER A 41 11.55 -14.39 4.52
N SER A 42 12.63 -13.65 4.74
CA SER A 42 13.44 -13.10 3.64
C SER A 42 13.92 -14.19 2.69
N GLY A 43 13.98 -13.91 1.40
CA GLY A 43 14.39 -14.87 0.38
C GLY A 43 13.38 -15.98 0.06
N SER A 44 12.17 -15.95 0.62
CA SER A 44 11.15 -16.99 0.38
C SER A 44 10.41 -16.88 -0.96
N GLY A 45 10.55 -15.76 -1.69
CA GLY A 45 9.91 -15.51 -2.99
C GLY A 45 8.75 -14.52 -2.98
N LYS A 46 8.47 -13.85 -1.85
CA LYS A 46 7.39 -12.85 -1.72
C LYS A 46 7.52 -11.69 -2.71
N SER A 47 8.70 -11.04 -2.70
CA SER A 47 8.94 -9.86 -3.56
C SER A 47 8.84 -10.24 -5.03
N THR A 48 9.35 -11.42 -5.43
CA THR A 48 9.19 -11.94 -6.80
C THR A 48 7.72 -12.11 -7.16
N ALA A 49 6.89 -12.65 -6.27
CA ALA A 49 5.45 -12.80 -6.52
C ALA A 49 4.77 -11.43 -6.62
N GLY A 50 5.12 -10.48 -5.73
CA GLY A 50 4.61 -9.11 -5.76
C GLY A 50 4.98 -8.37 -7.04
N GLN A 51 6.25 -8.43 -7.45
CA GLN A 51 6.74 -7.86 -8.72
C GLN A 51 6.02 -8.45 -9.94
N CYS A 52 5.85 -9.76 -9.97
CA CYS A 52 5.13 -10.45 -11.03
C CYS A 52 3.66 -10.02 -11.13
N MET A 53 2.96 -9.86 -10.01
CA MET A 53 1.58 -9.37 -9.99
C MET A 53 1.51 -7.90 -10.41
N ALA A 54 2.45 -7.05 -9.97
CA ALA A 54 2.49 -5.64 -10.34
C ALA A 54 2.62 -5.47 -11.88
N ILE A 55 3.50 -6.24 -12.53
CA ILE A 55 3.62 -6.28 -14.00
C ILE A 55 2.27 -6.65 -14.63
N GLN A 56 1.62 -7.70 -14.13
CA GLN A 56 0.36 -8.17 -14.70
C GLN A 56 -0.77 -7.14 -14.56
N PHE A 57 -0.86 -6.43 -13.44
CA PHE A 57 -1.82 -5.35 -13.25
C PHE A 57 -1.56 -4.18 -14.20
N ALA A 58 -0.31 -3.73 -14.31
CA ALA A 58 0.07 -2.66 -15.23
C ALA A 58 -0.23 -3.01 -16.69
N LYS A 59 0.06 -4.24 -17.13
CA LYS A 59 -0.30 -4.75 -18.47
C LYS A 59 -1.81 -4.76 -18.73
N GLN A 60 -2.62 -4.96 -17.72
CA GLN A 60 -4.08 -4.89 -17.79
C GLN A 60 -4.62 -3.46 -17.61
N ARG A 61 -3.74 -2.45 -17.74
CA ARG A 61 -4.03 -1.02 -17.66
C ARG A 61 -4.53 -0.55 -16.29
N ILE A 62 -4.09 -1.23 -15.22
CA ILE A 62 -4.35 -0.82 -13.85
C ILE A 62 -3.07 -0.20 -13.30
N PRO A 63 -3.09 1.09 -12.94
CA PRO A 63 -1.94 1.74 -12.31
C PRO A 63 -1.59 1.05 -11.00
N VAL A 64 -0.29 0.80 -10.78
CA VAL A 64 0.24 0.31 -9.52
C VAL A 64 1.01 1.44 -8.85
N LEU A 65 0.59 1.85 -7.67
CA LEU A 65 1.27 2.86 -6.85
C LEU A 65 2.06 2.11 -5.78
N ALA A 66 3.34 1.95 -6.00
CA ALA A 66 4.23 1.20 -5.13
C ALA A 66 4.97 2.13 -4.17
N LEU A 67 4.86 1.87 -2.87
CA LEU A 67 5.58 2.56 -1.83
C LEU A 67 6.79 1.71 -1.41
N ASP A 68 7.98 2.22 -1.66
CA ASP A 68 9.24 1.56 -1.32
C ASP A 68 9.83 2.15 -0.03
N LEU A 69 9.71 1.39 1.05
CA LEU A 69 10.19 1.76 2.37
C LEU A 69 11.62 1.27 2.65
N GLY A 70 12.08 0.28 1.91
CA GLY A 70 13.32 -0.44 2.18
C GLY A 70 14.27 -0.55 0.99
N HIS A 71 14.05 0.24 -0.06
CA HIS A 71 14.84 0.18 -1.30
C HIS A 71 14.77 -1.19 -2.00
N THR A 72 13.67 -1.92 -1.78
CA THR A 72 13.48 -3.30 -2.26
C THR A 72 12.98 -3.37 -3.70
N LEU A 73 12.50 -2.25 -4.25
CA LEU A 73 12.05 -2.10 -5.62
C LEU A 73 13.06 -1.39 -6.52
N SER A 74 14.31 -1.20 -6.05
CA SER A 74 15.40 -0.68 -6.88
C SER A 74 15.77 -1.67 -7.99
N PRO A 75 16.37 -1.23 -9.13
CA PRO A 75 16.71 -2.09 -10.26
C PRO A 75 17.50 -3.33 -9.88
N ASP A 76 18.42 -3.20 -8.91
CA ASP A 76 19.30 -4.29 -8.44
C ASP A 76 18.54 -5.38 -7.64
N HIS A 77 17.34 -5.05 -7.12
CA HIS A 77 16.52 -5.96 -6.33
C HIS A 77 15.36 -6.57 -7.11
N ILE A 78 15.18 -6.18 -8.36
CA ILE A 78 14.17 -6.81 -9.22
C ILE A 78 14.66 -8.21 -9.62
N CYS A 79 13.77 -9.20 -9.50
CA CYS A 79 14.06 -10.57 -9.90
C CYS A 79 14.56 -10.62 -11.34
N PRO A 80 15.78 -11.16 -11.63
CA PRO A 80 16.39 -11.08 -12.96
C PRO A 80 15.49 -11.49 -14.13
N PRO A 81 14.69 -12.58 -14.06
CA PRO A 81 13.76 -12.92 -15.12
C PRO A 81 12.65 -11.90 -15.38
N LEU A 82 12.35 -11.02 -14.40
CA LEU A 82 11.31 -9.97 -14.49
C LEU A 82 11.90 -8.60 -14.84
N SER A 83 13.22 -8.42 -14.71
CA SER A 83 13.88 -7.11 -14.70
C SER A 83 13.54 -6.29 -15.94
N SER A 84 13.69 -6.87 -17.15
CA SER A 84 13.41 -6.16 -18.40
C SER A 84 11.97 -5.66 -18.51
N GLU A 85 11.01 -6.49 -18.13
CA GLU A 85 9.58 -6.18 -18.23
C GLU A 85 9.15 -5.21 -17.13
N PHE A 86 9.68 -5.40 -15.93
CA PHE A 86 9.41 -4.51 -14.80
C PHE A 86 9.91 -3.09 -15.07
N GLU A 87 11.17 -2.95 -15.52
CA GLU A 87 11.76 -1.65 -15.83
C GLU A 87 11.08 -0.95 -17.02
N ALA A 88 10.58 -1.69 -17.99
CA ALA A 88 9.80 -1.12 -19.09
C ALA A 88 8.46 -0.51 -18.64
N LEU A 89 7.93 -0.95 -17.48
CA LEU A 89 6.68 -0.47 -16.91
C LEU A 89 6.89 0.44 -15.69
N ALA A 90 8.11 0.51 -15.14
CA ALA A 90 8.41 1.27 -13.93
C ALA A 90 8.61 2.76 -14.21
N ILE A 91 8.00 3.60 -13.39
CA ILE A 91 8.28 5.03 -13.29
C ILE A 91 8.69 5.29 -11.84
N ARG A 92 9.92 5.75 -11.65
CA ARG A 92 10.51 5.94 -10.32
C ARG A 92 10.42 7.40 -9.89
N HIS A 93 10.07 7.60 -8.63
CA HIS A 93 10.01 8.89 -7.94
C HIS A 93 10.90 8.78 -6.70
N ASP A 94 12.10 9.34 -6.76
CA ASP A 94 13.00 9.44 -5.60
C ASP A 94 12.65 10.72 -4.83
N LEU A 95 11.91 10.56 -3.72
CA LEU A 95 11.43 11.69 -2.93
C LEU A 95 12.55 12.43 -2.19
N TYR A 96 13.74 11.85 -2.11
CA TYR A 96 14.90 12.54 -1.54
C TYR A 96 15.58 13.47 -2.56
N ALA A 97 15.49 13.13 -3.84
CA ALA A 97 16.10 13.89 -4.92
C ALA A 97 15.18 14.91 -5.59
N GLU A 98 13.87 14.62 -5.61
CA GLU A 98 12.88 15.44 -6.31
C GLU A 98 11.57 15.58 -5.54
N SER A 99 10.88 16.70 -5.69
CA SER A 99 9.52 16.87 -5.19
C SER A 99 8.50 16.17 -6.10
N VAL A 100 7.42 15.69 -5.51
CA VAL A 100 6.31 15.08 -6.24
C VAL A 100 5.05 15.93 -6.16
N ALA A 101 4.36 16.02 -7.28
CA ALA A 101 3.08 16.69 -7.32
C ALA A 101 2.05 15.91 -6.50
N THR A 102 1.30 16.63 -5.65
CA THR A 102 0.29 16.05 -4.74
C THR A 102 -0.95 16.93 -4.69
N ASP A 103 -2.07 16.29 -4.36
CA ASP A 103 -3.35 16.97 -4.09
C ASP A 103 -3.68 17.03 -2.59
N ILE A 104 -2.69 16.79 -1.73
CA ILE A 104 -2.91 16.62 -0.29
C ILE A 104 -3.57 17.86 0.36
N LEU A 105 -3.34 19.06 -0.19
CA LEU A 105 -3.98 20.30 0.23
C LEU A 105 -5.27 20.63 -0.55
N ASN A 106 -5.62 19.86 -1.59
CA ASN A 106 -6.81 20.12 -2.36
C ASN A 106 -8.02 19.44 -1.73
N PRO A 107 -9.09 20.21 -1.35
CA PRO A 107 -10.35 19.63 -0.90
C PRO A 107 -10.93 18.70 -1.96
N LYS A 108 -11.29 17.48 -1.56
CA LYS A 108 -11.81 16.45 -2.46
C LYS A 108 -13.33 16.36 -2.42
N PRO A 109 -13.98 15.94 -3.53
CA PRO A 109 -15.39 15.61 -3.51
C PRO A 109 -15.72 14.53 -2.48
N CYS A 110 -16.77 14.75 -1.69
CA CYS A 110 -17.27 13.82 -0.67
C CYS A 110 -18.79 13.66 -0.85
N GLY A 111 -19.22 12.70 -1.65
CA GLY A 111 -20.62 12.56 -2.07
C GLY A 111 -21.10 13.75 -2.88
N SER A 112 -22.17 14.44 -2.42
CA SER A 112 -22.68 15.66 -3.04
C SER A 112 -21.93 16.94 -2.61
N ASN A 113 -21.03 16.87 -1.66
CA ASN A 113 -20.31 18.00 -1.09
C ASN A 113 -18.82 17.92 -1.42
N THR A 114 -18.10 19.00 -1.13
CA THR A 114 -16.64 19.05 -1.15
C THR A 114 -16.13 19.13 0.30
N GLU A 115 -14.99 18.53 0.59
CA GLU A 115 -14.33 18.68 1.90
C GLU A 115 -14.13 20.16 2.22
N SER A 116 -14.31 20.53 3.48
CA SER A 116 -13.95 21.87 3.92
C SER A 116 -12.43 22.04 4.00
N PRO A 117 -11.89 23.27 3.92
CA PRO A 117 -10.48 23.51 4.17
C PRO A 117 -10.01 22.98 5.54
N TYR A 118 -10.89 22.99 6.53
CA TYR A 118 -10.62 22.44 7.85
C TYR A 118 -10.47 20.91 7.80
N ASP A 119 -11.37 20.19 7.14
CA ASP A 119 -11.31 18.72 7.06
C ASP A 119 -10.05 18.27 6.31
N THR A 120 -9.68 18.96 5.24
CA THR A 120 -8.46 18.72 4.47
C THR A 120 -7.22 18.92 5.35
N ALA A 121 -7.12 20.06 6.06
CA ALA A 121 -6.02 20.36 6.97
C ALA A 121 -5.96 19.37 8.13
N TYR A 122 -7.10 19.04 8.73
CA TYR A 122 -7.20 18.14 9.87
C TYR A 122 -6.69 16.72 9.51
N GLY A 123 -7.06 16.19 8.34
CA GLY A 123 -6.61 14.87 7.91
C GLY A 123 -5.07 14.78 7.78
N LEU A 124 -4.44 15.79 7.17
CA LEU A 124 -2.98 15.89 7.09
C LEU A 124 -2.34 16.03 8.48
N CYS A 125 -2.87 16.93 9.32
CA CYS A 125 -2.35 17.20 10.65
C CYS A 125 -2.51 16.00 11.61
N GLN A 126 -3.53 15.18 11.45
CA GLN A 126 -3.69 13.93 12.18
C GLN A 126 -2.54 12.97 11.89
N ILE A 127 -2.16 12.78 10.65
CA ILE A 127 -1.06 11.89 10.27
C ILE A 127 0.26 12.41 10.84
N ILE A 128 0.57 13.69 10.60
CA ILE A 128 1.80 14.31 11.12
C ILE A 128 1.82 14.22 12.66
N GLY A 129 0.71 14.57 13.31
CA GLY A 129 0.61 14.59 14.76
C GLY A 129 0.75 13.20 15.39
N GLN A 130 0.13 12.19 14.80
CA GLN A 130 0.23 10.82 15.28
C GLN A 130 1.66 10.27 15.18
N ASN A 131 2.35 10.51 14.08
CA ASN A 131 3.73 10.06 13.90
C ASN A 131 4.73 10.83 14.78
N ASN A 132 4.40 12.06 15.14
CA ASN A 132 5.21 12.89 16.04
C ASN A 132 4.71 12.87 17.51
N ARG A 133 3.74 12.02 17.84
CA ARG A 133 3.17 11.87 19.20
C ARG A 133 2.63 13.19 19.76
N PHE A 134 1.89 13.94 18.95
CA PHE A 134 1.24 15.17 19.38
C PHE A 134 -0.07 14.88 20.13
N GLY A 135 -0.33 15.67 21.18
CA GLY A 135 -1.62 15.66 21.85
C GLY A 135 -2.69 16.42 21.05
N PRO A 136 -3.98 16.25 21.43
CA PRO A 136 -5.11 16.87 20.70
C PRO A 136 -4.99 18.40 20.54
N ALA A 137 -4.51 19.10 21.57
CA ALA A 137 -4.31 20.57 21.51
C ALA A 137 -3.24 20.97 20.48
N GLN A 138 -2.17 20.20 20.37
CA GLN A 138 -1.11 20.45 19.41
C GLN A 138 -1.59 20.19 17.98
N ILE A 139 -2.36 19.11 17.76
CA ILE A 139 -2.99 18.81 16.47
C ILE A 139 -3.97 19.92 16.09
N ALA A 140 -4.78 20.41 17.02
CA ALA A 140 -5.71 21.51 16.76
C ALA A 140 -4.98 22.80 16.37
N SER A 141 -3.88 23.13 17.07
CA SER A 141 -3.06 24.30 16.73
C SER A 141 -2.41 24.18 15.34
N LEU A 142 -1.86 23.00 15.03
CA LEU A 142 -1.28 22.72 13.71
C LEU A 142 -2.36 22.80 12.61
N THR A 143 -3.55 22.26 12.87
CA THR A 143 -4.68 22.30 11.92
C THR A 143 -5.10 23.73 11.60
N ALA A 144 -5.11 24.62 12.60
CA ALA A 144 -5.49 26.02 12.40
C ALA A 144 -4.53 26.74 11.43
N GLU A 145 -3.22 26.52 11.57
CA GLU A 145 -2.21 27.11 10.65
C GLU A 145 -2.30 26.49 9.26
N VAL A 146 -2.37 25.16 9.17
CA VAL A 146 -2.45 24.47 7.88
C VAL A 146 -3.73 24.79 7.13
N LYS A 147 -4.86 25.01 7.83
CA LYS A 147 -6.12 25.45 7.21
C LYS A 147 -5.94 26.75 6.42
N THR A 148 -5.20 27.72 6.95
CA THR A 148 -4.92 28.97 6.26
C THR A 148 -4.12 28.73 4.98
N ILE A 149 -3.18 27.78 5.01
CA ILE A 149 -2.42 27.40 3.80
C ILE A 149 -3.32 26.70 2.78
N VAL A 150 -4.25 25.85 3.20
CA VAL A 150 -5.24 25.22 2.31
C VAL A 150 -6.10 26.27 1.62
N GLU A 151 -6.50 27.33 2.32
CA GLU A 151 -7.27 28.45 1.77
C GLU A 151 -6.46 29.28 0.74
N CYS A 152 -5.14 29.38 0.91
CA CYS A 152 -4.22 30.12 0.04
C CYS A 152 -3.37 29.23 -0.87
N ARG A 153 -3.69 27.96 -1.05
CA ARG A 153 -2.86 26.94 -1.73
C ARG A 153 -2.43 27.31 -3.16
N GLU A 154 -3.20 28.13 -3.86
CA GLU A 154 -2.89 28.53 -5.24
C GLU A 154 -1.60 29.36 -5.34
N ILE A 155 -1.19 29.99 -4.24
CA ILE A 155 0.03 30.81 -4.15
C ILE A 155 1.12 30.14 -3.31
N CYS A 156 0.87 28.92 -2.79
CA CYS A 156 1.80 28.16 -1.97
C CYS A 156 2.16 26.82 -2.67
N PRO A 157 3.03 26.85 -3.70
CA PRO A 157 3.37 25.63 -4.44
C PRO A 157 4.12 24.60 -3.59
N HIS A 158 4.96 25.04 -2.65
CA HIS A 158 5.80 24.21 -1.79
C HIS A 158 5.12 23.98 -0.44
N ILE A 159 4.58 22.80 -0.22
CA ILE A 159 3.67 22.52 0.90
C ILE A 159 4.41 22.57 2.24
N PHE A 160 5.45 21.78 2.42
CA PHE A 160 6.16 21.68 3.69
C PHE A 160 6.91 22.95 4.08
N PRO A 161 7.67 23.60 3.18
CA PRO A 161 8.27 24.90 3.46
C PRO A 161 7.24 25.95 3.87
N SER A 162 6.09 26.01 3.22
CA SER A 162 5.00 26.96 3.57
C SER A 162 4.43 26.69 4.96
N ILE A 163 4.24 25.42 5.33
CA ILE A 163 3.80 25.03 6.69
C ILE A 163 4.85 25.45 7.73
N LEU A 164 6.13 25.19 7.46
CA LEU A 164 7.23 25.54 8.37
C LEU A 164 7.32 27.04 8.60
N GLU A 165 7.22 27.84 7.52
CA GLU A 165 7.22 29.30 7.59
C GLU A 165 6.05 29.82 8.43
N ALA A 166 4.82 29.33 8.17
CA ALA A 166 3.64 29.72 8.93
C ALA A 166 3.80 29.41 10.44
N LEU A 167 4.30 28.22 10.78
CA LEU A 167 4.53 27.85 12.17
C LEU A 167 5.61 28.72 12.84
N LYS A 168 6.71 29.01 12.15
CA LYS A 168 7.83 29.82 12.71
C LYS A 168 7.47 31.30 12.85
N SER A 169 6.63 31.83 11.96
CA SER A 169 6.19 33.23 11.99
C SER A 169 5.01 33.50 12.94
N SER A 170 4.40 32.46 13.50
CA SER A 170 3.25 32.60 14.41
C SER A 170 3.61 33.42 15.66
N THR A 171 2.68 34.24 16.10
CA THR A 171 2.80 35.00 17.37
C THR A 171 2.76 34.08 18.59
N SER A 172 2.12 32.92 18.49
CA SER A 172 2.00 31.94 19.56
C SER A 172 3.31 31.19 19.80
N ALA A 173 3.84 31.24 21.02
CA ALA A 173 5.04 30.48 21.40
C ALA A 173 4.84 28.96 21.25
N ASN A 174 3.64 28.46 21.55
CA ASN A 174 3.30 27.03 21.42
C ASN A 174 3.35 26.58 19.96
N VAL A 175 2.86 27.41 19.04
CA VAL A 175 2.88 27.12 17.60
C VAL A 175 4.32 27.13 17.05
N ARG A 176 5.13 28.11 17.46
CA ARG A 176 6.56 28.12 17.10
C ARG A 176 7.31 26.88 17.60
N MET A 177 6.97 26.38 18.80
CA MET A 177 7.54 25.11 19.29
C MET A 177 7.17 23.91 18.42
N LEU A 178 5.95 23.88 17.85
CA LEU A 178 5.57 22.84 16.87
C LEU A 178 6.42 22.95 15.62
N GLY A 179 6.66 24.18 15.13
CA GLY A 179 7.57 24.41 14.00
C GLY A 179 8.96 23.84 14.24
N ASN A 180 9.57 24.10 15.42
CA ASN A 180 10.88 23.57 15.77
C ASN A 180 10.89 22.03 15.86
N ARG A 181 9.82 21.40 16.35
CA ARG A 181 9.72 19.94 16.40
C ARG A 181 9.52 19.30 15.03
N LEU A 182 8.81 19.98 14.14
CA LEU A 182 8.53 19.49 12.79
C LEU A 182 9.57 19.91 11.76
N GLU A 183 10.52 20.78 12.12
CA GLU A 183 11.55 21.25 11.19
C GLU A 183 12.31 20.11 10.49
N PRO A 184 12.71 19.00 11.17
CA PRO A 184 13.38 17.89 10.49
C PRO A 184 12.53 17.23 9.37
N LEU A 185 11.20 17.29 9.46
CA LEU A 185 10.29 16.82 8.42
C LEU A 185 10.04 17.91 7.37
N LEU A 186 9.67 19.12 7.83
CA LEU A 186 9.13 20.18 6.98
C LEU A 186 10.19 20.96 6.19
N GLN A 187 11.48 20.81 6.52
CA GLN A 187 12.57 21.39 5.74
C GLN A 187 12.77 20.69 4.38
N HIS A 188 12.24 19.48 4.23
CA HIS A 188 12.30 18.75 2.97
C HIS A 188 11.14 19.18 2.04
N ASP A 189 11.49 19.64 0.86
CA ASP A 189 10.53 20.06 -0.15
C ASP A 189 10.05 18.87 -0.98
N VAL A 190 9.32 17.96 -0.34
CA VAL A 190 8.90 16.68 -0.92
C VAL A 190 7.63 16.81 -1.75
N PHE A 191 6.74 17.74 -1.37
CA PHE A 191 5.40 17.84 -1.93
C PHE A 191 5.13 19.20 -2.58
N GLU A 192 4.77 19.17 -3.85
CA GLU A 192 4.30 20.33 -4.58
C GLU A 192 2.80 20.30 -4.81
N CYS A 193 2.12 21.41 -4.56
CA CYS A 193 0.72 21.59 -4.89
C CYS A 193 0.55 21.82 -6.39
N ARG A 194 -0.22 20.99 -7.08
CA ARG A 194 -0.56 21.27 -8.49
C ARG A 194 -1.45 22.48 -8.62
N GLN A 195 -0.99 23.40 -9.44
CA GLN A 195 -1.81 24.47 -9.98
C GLN A 195 -2.66 23.91 -11.14
N ASN A 196 -3.89 24.28 -11.34
CA ASN A 196 -4.75 23.94 -12.49
C ASN A 196 -5.73 22.75 -12.36
N GLY A 197 -6.09 22.31 -11.17
CA GLY A 197 -7.26 21.40 -10.97
C GLY A 197 -7.14 19.99 -11.57
N SER A 198 -6.03 19.65 -12.21
CA SER A 198 -5.77 18.26 -12.65
C SER A 198 -5.32 17.40 -11.46
N SER A 199 -5.84 16.18 -11.35
CA SER A 199 -5.41 15.26 -10.30
C SER A 199 -3.91 14.97 -10.38
N SER A 200 -3.25 14.95 -9.21
CA SER A 200 -1.84 14.53 -9.10
C SER A 200 -1.68 13.00 -9.05
N LEU A 201 -2.78 12.25 -8.85
CA LEU A 201 -2.72 10.79 -8.79
C LEU A 201 -2.16 10.25 -10.11
N PRO A 202 -1.06 9.46 -10.08
CA PRO A 202 -0.56 8.82 -11.29
C PRO A 202 -1.55 7.75 -11.77
N ILE A 203 -2.20 8.02 -12.90
CA ILE A 203 -3.24 7.16 -13.50
C ILE A 203 -2.77 6.45 -14.77
N SER A 204 -1.54 6.69 -15.19
CA SER A 204 -0.97 5.94 -16.31
C SER A 204 -0.78 4.47 -15.93
N PRO A 205 -0.97 3.52 -16.87
CA PRO A 205 -0.91 2.09 -16.59
C PRO A 205 0.54 1.60 -16.43
N HIS A 206 1.23 2.13 -15.43
CA HIS A 206 2.61 1.85 -15.09
C HIS A 206 2.72 1.45 -13.62
N ILE A 207 3.90 1.02 -13.22
CA ILE A 207 4.28 0.79 -11.83
C ILE A 207 5.00 2.06 -11.36
N HIS A 208 4.27 2.94 -10.69
CA HIS A 208 4.82 4.17 -10.11
C HIS A 208 5.43 3.85 -8.76
N ILE A 209 6.74 3.91 -8.65
CA ILE A 209 7.50 3.58 -7.43
C ILE A 209 7.88 4.86 -6.74
N PHE A 210 7.41 5.04 -5.51
CA PHE A 210 7.73 6.17 -4.65
C PHE A 210 8.72 5.72 -3.59
N ASP A 211 9.99 6.08 -3.78
CA ASP A 211 11.07 5.71 -2.87
C ASP A 211 11.22 6.75 -1.76
N VAL A 212 10.99 6.30 -0.53
CA VAL A 212 11.16 7.08 0.70
C VAL A 212 12.24 6.49 1.61
N SER A 213 12.97 5.47 1.13
CA SER A 213 13.91 4.68 1.93
C SER A 213 15.08 5.48 2.47
N SER A 214 15.50 6.55 1.78
CA SER A 214 16.62 7.39 2.16
C SER A 214 16.35 8.26 3.40
N TYR A 215 15.09 8.39 3.83
CA TYR A 215 14.75 9.18 5.01
C TYR A 215 14.88 8.40 6.33
N PRO A 216 15.17 9.09 7.45
CA PRO A 216 15.07 8.50 8.80
C PRO A 216 13.67 7.95 9.08
N ASP A 217 13.54 6.92 9.92
CA ASP A 217 12.33 6.14 10.14
C ASP A 217 11.07 6.99 10.39
N THR A 218 11.13 7.98 11.27
CA THR A 218 9.95 8.82 11.59
C THR A 218 9.51 9.68 10.41
N ILE A 219 10.47 10.23 9.66
CA ILE A 219 10.17 11.03 8.46
C ILE A 219 9.63 10.12 7.38
N ARG A 220 10.30 9.01 7.09
CA ARG A 220 9.90 7.99 6.12
C ARG A 220 8.47 7.52 6.34
N THR A 221 8.14 7.12 7.58
CA THR A 221 6.78 6.68 7.93
C THR A 221 5.75 7.80 7.72
N THR A 222 6.08 9.03 8.09
CA THR A 222 5.16 10.17 7.90
C THR A 222 4.91 10.45 6.43
N LEU A 223 5.98 10.49 5.60
CA LEU A 223 5.86 10.71 4.15
C LEU A 223 5.04 9.60 3.49
N ALA A 224 5.31 8.35 3.85
CA ALA A 224 4.58 7.20 3.37
C ALA A 224 3.07 7.26 3.68
N GLU A 225 2.71 7.57 4.93
CA GLU A 225 1.30 7.70 5.34
C GLU A 225 0.61 8.91 4.66
N LEU A 226 1.34 9.99 4.40
CA LEU A 226 0.80 11.15 3.66
C LEU A 226 0.56 10.82 2.18
N LEU A 227 1.46 10.08 1.53
CA LEU A 227 1.24 9.58 0.16
C LEU A 227 0.03 8.66 0.09
N LEU A 228 -0.06 7.68 0.99
CA LEU A 228 -1.21 6.78 1.06
C LEU A 228 -2.52 7.54 1.28
N TYR A 229 -2.49 8.58 2.12
CA TYR A 229 -3.64 9.44 2.37
C TYR A 229 -4.08 10.20 1.12
N ASP A 230 -3.13 10.81 0.41
CA ASP A 230 -3.43 11.52 -0.83
C ASP A 230 -3.97 10.56 -1.91
N TRP A 231 -3.33 9.41 -2.10
CA TRP A 231 -3.78 8.41 -3.07
C TRP A 231 -5.17 7.88 -2.75
N PHE A 232 -5.44 7.55 -1.50
CA PHE A 232 -6.77 7.07 -1.09
C PHE A 232 -7.86 8.10 -1.34
N ARG A 233 -7.64 9.38 -0.97
CA ARG A 233 -8.58 10.47 -1.21
C ARG A 233 -8.80 10.72 -2.70
N SER A 234 -7.72 10.77 -3.47
CA SER A 234 -7.76 11.03 -4.91
C SER A 234 -8.43 9.90 -5.68
N ALA A 235 -8.08 8.65 -5.40
CA ALA A 235 -8.71 7.49 -6.05
C ALA A 235 -10.20 7.37 -5.69
N ARG A 236 -10.56 7.65 -4.42
CA ARG A 236 -11.97 7.73 -3.99
C ARG A 236 -12.76 8.79 -4.78
N ALA A 237 -12.16 9.94 -5.04
CA ALA A 237 -12.80 11.00 -5.81
C ALA A 237 -12.94 10.66 -7.30
N LEU A 238 -11.92 10.04 -7.89
CA LEU A 238 -11.87 9.69 -9.31
C LEU A 238 -12.62 8.41 -9.67
N GLN A 239 -12.85 7.51 -8.70
CA GLN A 239 -13.49 6.20 -8.91
C GLN A 239 -12.82 5.34 -9.99
N ILE A 240 -11.50 5.43 -10.13
CA ILE A 240 -10.71 4.64 -11.08
C ILE A 240 -10.06 3.45 -10.39
N PRO A 241 -9.92 2.29 -11.07
CA PRO A 241 -9.20 1.15 -10.52
C PRO A 241 -7.71 1.48 -10.35
N ILE A 242 -7.18 1.27 -9.15
CA ILE A 242 -5.75 1.35 -8.85
C ILE A 242 -5.35 0.22 -7.89
N VAL A 243 -4.09 -0.15 -7.89
CA VAL A 243 -3.50 -1.04 -6.88
C VAL A 243 -2.43 -0.29 -6.10
N ILE A 244 -2.56 -0.26 -4.79
CA ILE A 244 -1.55 0.30 -3.88
C ILE A 244 -0.67 -0.85 -3.37
N MET A 245 0.59 -0.86 -3.75
CA MET A 245 1.58 -1.84 -3.31
C MET A 245 2.43 -1.23 -2.21
N VAL A 246 2.56 -1.94 -1.08
CA VAL A 246 3.43 -1.53 0.03
C VAL A 246 4.36 -2.69 0.36
N ASP A 247 5.65 -2.52 0.12
CA ASP A 247 6.66 -3.46 0.62
C ASP A 247 7.13 -3.05 2.01
N GLU A 248 7.47 -4.01 2.86
CA GLU A 248 7.85 -3.80 4.26
C GLU A 248 6.72 -3.12 5.08
N VAL A 249 5.46 -3.54 4.84
CA VAL A 249 4.27 -2.91 5.45
C VAL A 249 4.28 -2.90 6.98
N GLN A 250 5.07 -3.77 7.64
CA GLN A 250 5.27 -3.76 9.09
C GLN A 250 5.93 -2.48 9.61
N ASN A 251 6.50 -1.65 8.73
CA ASN A 251 7.07 -0.35 9.09
C ASN A 251 6.03 0.78 9.12
N LEU A 252 4.79 0.48 8.73
CA LEU A 252 3.67 1.41 8.76
C LEU A 252 2.65 1.02 9.81
N ARG A 253 1.83 1.99 10.22
CA ARG A 253 0.76 1.74 11.17
C ARG A 253 -0.48 1.19 10.46
N LEU A 254 -1.01 0.11 10.97
CA LEU A 254 -2.15 -0.59 10.39
C LEU A 254 -3.38 -0.62 11.34
N GLY A 255 -3.23 -0.08 12.54
CA GLY A 255 -4.28 -0.06 13.55
C GLY A 255 -5.53 0.70 13.10
N ARG A 256 -6.60 0.55 13.87
CA ARG A 256 -7.89 1.16 13.58
C ARG A 256 -7.77 2.68 13.40
N GLY A 257 -8.34 3.19 12.32
CA GLY A 257 -8.35 4.62 11.98
C GLY A 257 -7.17 5.10 11.16
N THR A 258 -6.17 4.26 10.89
CA THR A 258 -5.07 4.59 9.96
C THR A 258 -5.54 4.53 8.51
N VAL A 259 -4.81 5.20 7.63
CA VAL A 259 -5.12 5.21 6.19
C VAL A 259 -5.04 3.81 5.60
N LEU A 260 -4.03 3.05 5.96
CA LEU A 260 -3.83 1.70 5.43
C LEU A 260 -4.94 0.74 5.88
N ASN A 261 -5.43 0.86 7.13
CA ASN A 261 -6.59 0.11 7.58
C ASN A 261 -7.84 0.46 6.75
N ARG A 262 -8.06 1.73 6.42
CA ARG A 262 -9.16 2.16 5.56
C ARG A 262 -9.03 1.63 4.13
N ILE A 263 -7.82 1.57 3.58
CA ILE A 263 -7.57 0.97 2.26
C ILE A 263 -8.00 -0.50 2.26
N ILE A 264 -7.64 -1.28 3.28
CA ILE A 264 -8.03 -2.69 3.39
C ILE A 264 -9.55 -2.85 3.52
N THR A 265 -10.18 -2.08 4.41
CA THR A 265 -11.60 -2.28 4.79
C THR A 265 -12.59 -1.62 3.84
N GLU A 266 -12.23 -0.47 3.25
CA GLU A 266 -13.12 0.36 2.44
C GLU A 266 -12.70 0.45 0.97
N GLY A 267 -11.44 0.14 0.64
CA GLY A 267 -10.86 0.35 -0.71
C GLY A 267 -11.71 -0.25 -1.82
N ARG A 268 -12.30 -1.44 -1.58
CA ARG A 268 -13.22 -2.10 -2.51
C ARG A 268 -14.32 -1.18 -3.03
N LYS A 269 -14.92 -0.36 -2.18
CA LYS A 269 -16.02 0.55 -2.55
C LYS A 269 -15.60 1.58 -3.60
N PHE A 270 -14.30 1.85 -3.70
CA PHE A 270 -13.70 2.87 -4.55
C PHE A 270 -12.80 2.30 -5.65
N SER A 271 -12.87 0.99 -5.88
CA SER A 271 -12.02 0.28 -6.84
C SER A 271 -10.52 0.33 -6.51
N ILE A 272 -10.17 0.48 -5.23
CA ILE A 272 -8.79 0.49 -4.75
C ILE A 272 -8.45 -0.92 -4.28
N GLY A 273 -7.50 -1.58 -4.96
CA GLY A 273 -6.85 -2.79 -4.51
C GLY A 273 -5.62 -2.46 -3.66
N SER A 274 -5.20 -3.40 -2.82
CA SER A 274 -3.93 -3.28 -2.11
C SER A 274 -3.14 -4.58 -2.17
N MET A 275 -1.81 -4.45 -2.26
CA MET A 275 -0.86 -5.55 -2.18
C MET A 275 0.15 -5.24 -1.08
N LEU A 276 -0.01 -5.91 0.05
CA LEU A 276 0.74 -5.67 1.27
C LEU A 276 1.76 -6.79 1.47
N ILE A 277 3.03 -6.44 1.53
CA ILE A 277 4.13 -7.40 1.64
C ILE A 277 4.83 -7.20 3.00
N SER A 278 5.01 -8.29 3.76
CA SER A 278 5.67 -8.27 5.05
C SER A 278 6.62 -9.45 5.23
N GLN A 279 7.70 -9.24 5.97
CA GLN A 279 8.63 -10.31 6.32
C GLN A 279 8.19 -11.09 7.58
N SER A 280 7.32 -10.53 8.41
CA SER A 280 6.96 -11.08 9.71
C SER A 280 5.55 -10.67 10.12
N LEU A 281 4.83 -11.57 10.79
CA LEU A 281 3.58 -11.24 11.47
C LEU A 281 3.80 -10.67 12.89
N LYS A 282 4.93 -10.96 13.50
CA LYS A 282 5.24 -10.49 14.87
C LYS A 282 5.49 -8.98 14.94
N GLY A 283 5.79 -8.35 13.81
CA GLY A 283 5.93 -6.89 13.71
C GLY A 283 4.62 -6.14 13.94
N PHE A 284 3.46 -6.83 13.88
CA PHE A 284 2.14 -6.23 13.99
C PHE A 284 1.52 -6.46 15.37
N ALA A 285 0.87 -5.42 15.91
CA ALA A 285 0.03 -5.54 17.09
C ALA A 285 -1.21 -6.44 16.81
N PRO A 286 -1.88 -6.99 17.84
CA PRO A 286 -3.01 -7.90 17.63
C PRO A 286 -4.16 -7.29 16.81
N ASP A 287 -4.47 -6.02 16.98
CA ASP A 287 -5.49 -5.30 16.22
C ASP A 287 -5.07 -5.06 14.75
N GLU A 288 -3.78 -4.89 14.49
CA GLU A 288 -3.23 -4.81 13.14
C GLU A 288 -3.25 -6.17 12.43
N GLN A 289 -2.95 -7.26 13.15
CA GLN A 289 -3.11 -8.62 12.62
C GLN A 289 -4.57 -8.92 12.26
N LEU A 290 -5.51 -8.41 13.08
CA LEU A 290 -6.94 -8.53 12.77
C LEU A 290 -7.29 -7.79 11.47
N ALA A 291 -6.72 -6.61 11.22
CA ALA A 291 -6.91 -5.89 9.96
C ALA A 291 -6.37 -6.70 8.77
N LEU A 292 -5.17 -7.27 8.89
CA LEU A 292 -4.58 -8.13 7.86
C LEU A 292 -5.42 -9.40 7.61
N SER A 293 -6.08 -9.94 8.64
CA SER A 293 -6.95 -11.10 8.48
C SER A 293 -8.17 -10.83 7.59
N GLN A 294 -8.55 -9.55 7.43
CA GLN A 294 -9.66 -9.12 6.56
C GLN A 294 -9.29 -9.01 5.07
N THR A 295 -8.01 -9.18 4.72
CA THR A 295 -7.62 -9.21 3.30
C THR A 295 -8.26 -10.40 2.59
N GLY A 296 -8.77 -10.18 1.37
CA GLY A 296 -9.47 -11.21 0.60
C GLY A 296 -8.57 -12.33 0.11
N THR A 297 -7.31 -12.02 -0.12
CA THR A 297 -6.31 -12.99 -0.58
C THR A 297 -5.08 -12.98 0.33
N LYS A 298 -4.62 -14.16 0.72
CA LYS A 298 -3.46 -14.35 1.59
C LYS A 298 -2.49 -15.34 0.97
N LEU A 299 -1.22 -14.92 0.80
CA LEU A 299 -0.13 -15.78 0.34
C LEU A 299 0.91 -15.87 1.43
N PHE A 300 1.00 -17.05 2.05
CA PHE A 300 1.96 -17.33 3.11
C PHE A 300 3.11 -18.18 2.56
N PHE A 301 4.21 -17.53 2.30
CA PHE A 301 5.48 -18.19 1.98
C PHE A 301 6.07 -18.80 3.24
N LYS A 302 7.20 -19.51 3.11
CA LYS A 302 7.86 -20.14 4.26
C LYS A 302 8.11 -19.14 5.38
N PRO A 303 7.39 -19.22 6.52
CA PRO A 303 7.58 -18.29 7.62
C PRO A 303 8.78 -18.68 8.48
N PRO A 304 9.28 -17.78 9.36
CA PRO A 304 10.18 -18.16 10.44
C PRO A 304 9.52 -19.22 11.35
N LEU A 305 10.31 -20.14 11.87
CA LEU A 305 9.80 -21.23 12.73
C LEU A 305 8.98 -20.72 13.92
N THR A 306 9.35 -19.55 14.46
CA THR A 306 8.69 -18.90 15.58
C THR A 306 7.31 -18.34 15.26
N GLU A 307 6.95 -18.22 13.98
CA GLU A 307 5.70 -17.61 13.50
C GLU A 307 4.73 -18.59 12.86
N ILE A 308 5.17 -19.84 12.65
CA ILE A 308 4.36 -20.88 11.98
C ILE A 308 2.96 -21.01 12.62
N ARG A 309 2.88 -20.92 13.96
CA ARG A 309 1.61 -21.04 14.67
C ARG A 309 0.68 -19.85 14.36
N ALA A 310 1.19 -18.61 14.44
CA ALA A 310 0.42 -17.41 14.10
C ALA A 310 -0.03 -17.42 12.65
N CYS A 311 0.86 -17.84 11.73
CA CYS A 311 0.49 -17.99 10.30
C CYS A 311 -0.62 -19.03 10.12
N SER A 312 -0.58 -20.16 10.82
CA SER A 312 -1.59 -21.19 10.72
C SER A 312 -2.96 -20.74 11.27
N GLU A 313 -2.95 -19.88 12.30
CA GLU A 313 -4.17 -19.29 12.87
C GLU A 313 -4.87 -18.34 11.92
N MET A 314 -4.12 -17.65 11.09
CA MET A 314 -4.67 -16.73 10.07
C MET A 314 -5.15 -17.46 8.81
N LEU A 315 -4.63 -18.67 8.53
CA LEU A 315 -4.92 -19.44 7.32
C LEU A 315 -5.99 -20.51 7.52
N ALA A 316 -6.23 -20.98 8.73
CA ALA A 316 -7.07 -22.15 8.94
C ALA A 316 -7.91 -22.06 10.22
N GLU A 317 -9.09 -22.66 10.15
CA GLU A 317 -9.93 -22.91 11.32
C GLU A 317 -9.23 -23.84 12.33
N PRO A 318 -9.60 -23.79 13.62
CA PRO A 318 -8.93 -24.56 14.69
C PRO A 318 -8.72 -26.05 14.40
N VAL A 319 -9.69 -26.70 13.75
CA VAL A 319 -9.63 -28.13 13.42
C VAL A 319 -8.56 -28.45 12.37
N ARG A 320 -8.23 -27.53 11.48
CA ARG A 320 -7.30 -27.72 10.36
C ARG A 320 -5.91 -27.18 10.62
N ARG A 321 -5.70 -26.47 11.73
CA ARG A 321 -4.41 -25.79 12.05
C ARG A 321 -3.21 -26.73 12.11
N SER A 322 -3.36 -27.95 12.63
CA SER A 322 -2.24 -28.90 12.70
C SER A 322 -1.72 -29.31 11.32
N GLY A 323 -2.61 -29.55 10.37
CA GLY A 323 -2.24 -29.83 8.98
C GLY A 323 -1.57 -28.64 8.31
N THR A 324 -2.10 -27.43 8.51
CA THR A 324 -1.54 -26.18 7.98
C THR A 324 -0.15 -25.90 8.55
N VAL A 325 0.10 -26.17 9.83
CA VAL A 325 1.43 -26.08 10.44
C VAL A 325 2.44 -26.99 9.72
N GLU A 326 2.06 -28.23 9.43
CA GLU A 326 2.95 -29.17 8.74
C GLU A 326 3.21 -28.76 7.28
N LEU A 327 2.22 -28.20 6.61
CA LEU A 327 2.39 -27.66 5.25
C LEU A 327 3.33 -26.46 5.26
N LEU A 328 3.15 -25.50 6.18
CA LEU A 328 4.02 -24.31 6.31
C LEU A 328 5.49 -24.68 6.55
N LYS A 329 5.75 -25.72 7.37
CA LYS A 329 7.11 -26.22 7.62
C LYS A 329 7.78 -26.79 6.36
N LYS A 330 7.00 -27.41 5.48
CA LYS A 330 7.50 -28.11 4.29
C LYS A 330 7.69 -27.19 3.08
N LEU A 331 7.20 -25.95 3.14
CA LEU A 331 7.34 -25.00 2.03
C LEU A 331 8.81 -24.78 1.65
N LYS A 332 9.06 -24.80 0.36
CA LYS A 332 10.35 -24.45 -0.26
C LYS A 332 10.33 -23.00 -0.72
N VAL A 333 11.50 -22.46 -1.07
CA VAL A 333 11.60 -21.14 -1.72
C VAL A 333 10.74 -21.13 -3.00
N GLY A 334 9.97 -20.09 -3.19
CA GLY A 334 9.04 -19.97 -4.32
C GLY A 334 7.74 -20.76 -4.15
N GLN A 335 7.47 -21.31 -2.96
CA GLN A 335 6.20 -21.94 -2.63
C GLN A 335 5.47 -21.16 -1.55
N CYS A 336 4.14 -21.09 -1.65
CA CYS A 336 3.28 -20.48 -0.65
C CYS A 336 2.03 -21.32 -0.39
N LEU A 337 1.38 -21.08 0.74
CA LEU A 337 -0.01 -21.43 0.96
C LEU A 337 -0.87 -20.24 0.55
N LEU A 338 -1.82 -20.46 -0.32
CA LEU A 338 -2.77 -19.48 -0.82
C LEU A 338 -4.15 -19.76 -0.18
N LEU A 339 -4.73 -18.72 0.39
CA LEU A 339 -6.12 -18.68 0.84
C LEU A 339 -6.82 -17.49 0.17
N SER A 340 -7.86 -17.76 -0.64
CA SER A 340 -8.61 -16.72 -1.33
C SER A 340 -9.93 -17.26 -1.86
N ASP A 341 -10.97 -16.44 -1.82
CA ASP A 341 -12.26 -16.70 -2.44
C ASP A 341 -12.25 -16.57 -3.97
N PHE A 342 -11.16 -16.06 -4.53
CA PHE A 342 -11.04 -15.65 -5.93
C PHE A 342 -9.99 -16.45 -6.69
N THR A 343 -9.73 -17.68 -6.24
CA THR A 343 -8.72 -18.56 -6.84
C THR A 343 -9.33 -19.50 -7.83
N TYR A 344 -8.76 -19.53 -9.04
CA TYR A 344 -9.06 -20.52 -10.06
C TYR A 344 -7.88 -21.47 -10.22
N ILE A 345 -8.16 -22.78 -10.24
CA ILE A 345 -7.23 -23.84 -10.62
C ILE A 345 -7.71 -24.41 -11.95
N GLY A 346 -6.93 -24.21 -13.02
CA GLY A 346 -7.44 -24.38 -14.36
C GLY A 346 -8.64 -23.47 -14.60
N ASP A 347 -9.76 -24.04 -15.00
CA ASP A 347 -11.02 -23.32 -15.27
C ASP A 347 -12.02 -23.39 -14.09
N SER A 348 -11.63 -23.96 -12.96
CA SER A 348 -12.53 -24.18 -11.82
C SER A 348 -12.26 -23.23 -10.68
N LEU A 349 -13.29 -22.52 -10.20
CA LEU A 349 -13.23 -21.71 -8.98
C LEU A 349 -13.05 -22.62 -7.78
N GLN A 350 -12.05 -22.33 -6.96
CA GLN A 350 -11.79 -23.06 -5.72
C GLN A 350 -12.53 -22.40 -4.54
N PRO A 351 -13.23 -23.19 -3.70
CA PRO A 351 -13.85 -22.66 -2.50
C PRO A 351 -12.79 -22.19 -1.49
N SER A 352 -13.05 -21.08 -0.82
CA SER A 352 -12.16 -20.43 0.16
C SER A 352 -11.94 -21.19 1.46
N SER A 353 -12.58 -22.33 1.64
CA SER A 353 -12.52 -23.08 2.91
C SER A 353 -11.15 -23.70 3.20
N ASP A 354 -10.31 -23.86 2.19
CA ASP A 354 -9.01 -24.54 2.31
C ASP A 354 -7.89 -23.76 1.64
N CYS A 355 -6.77 -23.65 2.34
CA CYS A 355 -5.55 -23.14 1.72
C CYS A 355 -4.94 -24.20 0.79
N ILE A 356 -4.50 -23.77 -0.37
CA ILE A 356 -3.79 -24.61 -1.34
C ILE A 356 -2.31 -24.27 -1.40
N GLN A 357 -1.48 -25.27 -1.66
CA GLN A 357 -0.05 -25.04 -1.87
C GLN A 357 0.19 -24.68 -3.35
N VAL A 358 0.76 -23.50 -3.59
CA VAL A 358 1.08 -23.01 -4.92
C VAL A 358 2.60 -22.88 -5.07
N SER A 359 3.11 -23.36 -6.18
CA SER A 359 4.49 -23.07 -6.61
C SER A 359 4.46 -21.86 -7.51
N ILE A 360 5.03 -20.74 -7.06
CA ILE A 360 5.09 -19.49 -7.83
C ILE A 360 5.89 -19.74 -9.11
N SER A 361 5.34 -19.37 -10.23
CA SER A 361 6.02 -19.39 -11.51
C SER A 361 5.69 -18.15 -12.32
N LEU A 362 6.60 -17.81 -13.22
CA LEU A 362 6.42 -16.62 -14.05
C LEU A 362 5.55 -16.97 -15.26
N PRO A 363 4.59 -16.12 -15.65
CA PRO A 363 3.83 -16.32 -16.87
C PRO A 363 4.75 -16.32 -18.10
N THR A 364 4.54 -17.23 -19.02
CA THR A 364 5.32 -17.28 -20.28
C THR A 364 5.21 -16.01 -21.10
N SER A 365 4.16 -15.22 -20.93
CA SER A 365 3.98 -13.90 -21.55
C SER A 365 4.87 -12.79 -20.96
N ILE A 366 5.53 -13.03 -19.83
CA ILE A 366 6.47 -12.10 -19.19
C ILE A 366 7.93 -12.48 -19.48
N ILE A 367 8.21 -13.75 -19.83
CA ILE A 367 9.58 -14.25 -20.02
C ILE A 367 10.04 -14.06 -21.49
N LYS A 368 9.16 -13.62 -22.38
CA LYS A 368 9.49 -13.32 -23.78
C LYS A 368 10.03 -11.91 -23.94
#